data_12e9e415dd71da6e718f5f36d1c400a1
#
_entry.id   12e9e415dd71da6e718f5f36d1c400a1
#
_cell.length_a   1.000
_cell.length_b   1.000
_cell.length_c   1.000
_cell.angle_alpha   90.00
_cell.angle_beta   90.00
_cell.angle_gamma   90.00
#
_symmetry.space_group_name_H-M   'P 1'
#
loop_
_entity.id
_entity.type
_entity.pdbx_description
1 polymer ?
#
loop_
_entity_poly.entity_id
_entity_poly.type
_entity_poly.pdbx_seq_one_letter_code
_entity_poly.pdbx_strand_id
1 'polypeptide(L)'
;MLTLLHPWLLVLLGAPFVVRWLWPAHRETRQGLVVPFLDRLATHVGEKPAVGSAILHGGWLRILSVAIAWLCVVVALARPQIIEPPITKNVPTRDLLLAVDLSGSMETKDFTNAHGQTVDRLTAVKEVLDDFLEKRQGDRVGLIFFGTAPFVQAPFTEDLKVCRQLLDEAQVKMAGPQTAFGDALGLAITVFERSPVKERVLIALTDGNDTASKVPPAKAAEIAKDKGITIHTVAVGDPKAAGEEALDVDTLKTVSTTTGGLYSFAADQKQLAAIYQQLDKLHPRQAQTITHRPRRDVYYWPLALGFVFTLLQHTLNLLAAFLRERRSSRGERSISPAPRRPEPKPVAAA
;
A
#
# COMPACT_ATOMS: atom_id res chain seq x y z
N MET A 1 11.39 5.87 13.74
CA MET A 1 12.81 5.58 14.11
C MET A 1 13.64 5.65 12.84
N LEU A 2 14.82 6.31 12.91
CA LEU A 2 15.74 6.40 11.78
C LEU A 2 16.71 5.21 11.84
N THR A 3 16.82 4.46 10.75
CA THR A 3 17.73 3.32 10.61
C THR A 3 18.51 3.45 9.32
N LEU A 4 19.73 2.89 9.29
CA LEU A 4 20.56 2.85 8.10
C LEU A 4 20.44 1.45 7.47
N LEU A 5 20.19 1.38 6.18
CA LEU A 5 20.10 0.09 5.46
C LEU A 5 21.49 -0.54 5.30
N HIS A 6 22.50 0.28 5.02
CA HIS A 6 23.88 -0.16 4.78
C HIS A 6 24.87 0.58 5.69
N PRO A 7 24.87 0.32 7.02
CA PRO A 7 25.75 1.03 7.96
C PRO A 7 27.25 0.80 7.69
N TRP A 8 27.60 -0.33 7.07
CA TRP A 8 28.99 -0.65 6.72
C TRP A 8 29.60 0.31 5.69
N LEU A 9 28.77 1.01 4.88
CA LEU A 9 29.26 2.01 3.93
C LEU A 9 29.84 3.26 4.63
N LEU A 10 29.58 3.46 5.91
CA LEU A 10 30.23 4.54 6.69
C LEU A 10 31.75 4.40 6.75
N VAL A 11 32.30 3.20 6.53
CA VAL A 11 33.77 2.98 6.41
C VAL A 11 34.36 3.81 5.26
N LEU A 12 33.58 4.15 4.23
CA LEU A 12 34.00 5.01 3.11
C LEU A 12 34.33 6.45 3.56
N LEU A 13 33.97 6.87 4.77
CA LEU A 13 34.44 8.14 5.36
C LEU A 13 35.95 8.17 5.49
N GLY A 14 36.61 7.02 5.66
CA GLY A 14 38.06 6.89 5.69
C GLY A 14 38.74 6.91 4.31
N ALA A 15 37.98 6.73 3.23
CA ALA A 15 38.57 6.61 1.89
C ALA A 15 39.46 7.79 1.45
N PRO A 16 39.10 9.07 1.71
CA PRO A 16 39.96 10.21 1.34
C PRO A 16 41.33 10.17 2.05
N PHE A 17 41.39 9.67 3.29
CA PHE A 17 42.66 9.54 4.02
C PHE A 17 43.53 8.44 3.43
N VAL A 18 42.92 7.30 3.04
CA VAL A 18 43.61 6.18 2.39
C VAL A 18 44.15 6.62 1.02
N VAL A 19 43.34 7.31 0.22
CA VAL A 19 43.74 7.82 -1.09
C VAL A 19 44.91 8.81 -0.93
N ARG A 20 44.83 9.73 0.04
CA ARG A 20 45.94 10.69 0.33
C ARG A 20 47.21 10.01 0.77
N TRP A 21 47.10 8.87 1.48
CA TRP A 21 48.26 8.11 1.95
C TRP A 21 48.93 7.30 0.84
N LEU A 22 48.09 6.69 -0.06
CA LEU A 22 48.56 5.87 -1.18
C LEU A 22 49.06 6.70 -2.36
N TRP A 23 48.44 7.87 -2.61
CA TRP A 23 48.80 8.76 -3.72
C TRP A 23 49.40 10.08 -3.20
N PRO A 24 50.70 10.29 -3.38
CA PRO A 24 51.32 11.57 -3.06
C PRO A 24 50.76 12.68 -3.96
N ALA A 25 50.64 13.89 -3.42
CA ALA A 25 50.05 15.02 -4.13
C ALA A 25 50.79 15.26 -5.46
N HIS A 26 50.05 15.20 -6.57
CA HIS A 26 50.63 15.50 -7.89
C HIS A 26 51.00 16.99 -7.95
N ARG A 27 52.29 17.26 -8.19
CA ARG A 27 52.78 18.61 -8.38
C ARG A 27 52.68 18.97 -9.84
N GLU A 28 51.70 19.80 -10.23
CA GLU A 28 51.65 20.39 -11.56
C GLU A 28 52.87 21.35 -11.69
N THR A 29 53.80 20.97 -12.52
CA THR A 29 54.84 21.91 -12.98
C THR A 29 54.23 22.78 -14.06
N ARG A 30 53.79 23.98 -13.72
CA ARG A 30 53.42 24.97 -14.73
C ARG A 30 54.71 25.48 -15.38
N GLN A 31 54.76 25.41 -16.71
CA GLN A 31 55.82 26.06 -17.46
C GLN A 31 55.81 27.55 -17.14
N GLY A 32 56.78 27.99 -16.37
CA GLY A 32 56.96 29.43 -16.11
C GLY A 32 57.38 30.13 -17.38
N LEU A 33 56.84 31.35 -17.61
CA LEU A 33 57.35 32.20 -18.65
C LEU A 33 58.81 32.47 -18.40
N VAL A 34 59.67 32.02 -19.34
CA VAL A 34 61.09 32.33 -19.28
C VAL A 34 61.23 33.79 -19.72
N VAL A 35 61.43 34.69 -18.74
CA VAL A 35 61.64 36.10 -19.01
C VAL A 35 63.18 36.30 -19.10
N PRO A 36 63.74 36.55 -20.31
CA PRO A 36 65.14 36.91 -20.45
C PRO A 36 65.40 38.18 -19.62
N PHE A 37 66.48 38.22 -18.85
CA PHE A 37 66.87 39.33 -18.01
C PHE A 37 66.18 39.46 -16.62
N LEU A 38 65.53 38.38 -16.14
CA LEU A 38 64.86 38.37 -14.84
C LEU A 38 65.82 38.75 -13.72
N ASP A 39 67.07 38.31 -13.75
CA ASP A 39 68.09 38.59 -12.72
C ASP A 39 68.47 40.10 -12.66
N ARG A 40 68.50 40.77 -13.84
CA ARG A 40 68.77 42.20 -13.91
C ARG A 40 67.60 43.05 -13.41
N LEU A 41 66.38 42.61 -13.69
CA LEU A 41 65.14 43.24 -13.16
C LEU A 41 65.05 43.07 -11.64
N ALA A 42 65.33 41.88 -11.13
CA ALA A 42 65.28 41.57 -9.72
C ALA A 42 66.30 42.38 -8.87
N THR A 43 67.50 42.59 -9.41
CA THR A 43 68.51 43.46 -8.76
C THR A 43 68.10 44.92 -8.74
N HIS A 44 67.36 45.42 -9.75
CA HIS A 44 66.87 46.79 -9.76
C HIS A 44 65.66 47.05 -8.87
N VAL A 45 64.80 46.03 -8.65
CA VAL A 45 63.64 46.08 -7.78
C VAL A 45 63.95 45.71 -6.32
N GLY A 46 65.14 45.14 -6.07
CA GLY A 46 65.59 44.75 -4.70
C GLY A 46 64.91 43.47 -4.18
N GLU A 47 64.19 42.73 -5.02
CA GLU A 47 63.55 41.46 -4.62
C GLU A 47 64.28 40.28 -5.26
N LYS A 48 64.56 39.27 -4.46
CA LYS A 48 65.15 38.01 -4.94
C LYS A 48 64.04 37.15 -5.62
N PRO A 49 64.25 36.72 -6.88
CA PRO A 49 63.31 35.81 -7.52
C PRO A 49 63.15 34.55 -6.73
N ALA A 50 62.00 34.27 -6.21
CA ALA A 50 61.70 33.03 -5.54
C ALA A 50 61.59 31.89 -6.57
N VAL A 51 62.57 30.98 -6.52
CA VAL A 51 62.52 29.72 -7.30
C VAL A 51 61.52 28.82 -6.63
N GLY A 52 60.26 28.89 -7.09
CA GLY A 52 59.19 28.04 -6.58
C GLY A 52 57.91 28.21 -7.37
N SER A 53 57.31 27.12 -7.79
CA SER A 53 55.96 27.10 -8.34
C SER A 53 55.01 27.74 -7.32
N ALA A 54 54.21 28.73 -7.74
CA ALA A 54 53.16 29.28 -6.92
C ALA A 54 52.19 28.15 -6.54
N ILE A 55 52.38 27.59 -5.36
CA ILE A 55 51.40 26.65 -4.79
C ILE A 55 50.20 27.52 -4.40
N LEU A 56 49.18 27.49 -5.22
CA LEU A 56 47.88 27.99 -4.82
C LEU A 56 47.43 27.18 -3.60
N HIS A 57 47.70 27.73 -2.40
CA HIS A 57 47.16 27.19 -1.16
C HIS A 57 45.64 27.27 -1.30
N GLY A 58 45.03 26.15 -1.72
CA GLY A 58 43.57 26.02 -1.67
C GLY A 58 43.18 26.22 -0.21
N GLY A 59 42.51 27.37 0.05
CA GLY A 59 42.19 27.75 1.40
C GLY A 59 41.47 26.61 2.13
N TRP A 60 41.69 26.52 3.43
CA TRP A 60 41.07 25.47 4.29
C TRP A 60 39.58 25.29 4.06
N LEU A 61 38.86 26.35 3.62
CA LEU A 61 37.44 26.35 3.20
C LEU A 61 37.18 25.38 2.04
N ARG A 62 38.08 25.24 1.07
CA ARG A 62 37.92 24.31 -0.04
C ARG A 62 38.05 22.86 0.43
N ILE A 63 38.95 22.57 1.36
CA ILE A 63 39.14 21.24 1.94
C ILE A 63 37.88 20.87 2.76
N LEU A 64 37.41 21.81 3.57
CA LEU A 64 36.20 21.64 4.38
C LEU A 64 34.95 21.35 3.51
N SER A 65 34.82 22.06 2.42
CA SER A 65 33.64 21.85 1.53
C SER A 65 33.64 20.49 0.84
N VAL A 66 34.81 20.04 0.39
CA VAL A 66 34.94 18.69 -0.20
C VAL A 66 34.66 17.64 0.86
N ALA A 67 35.10 17.83 2.09
CA ALA A 67 34.85 16.93 3.20
C ALA A 67 33.34 16.85 3.55
N ILE A 68 32.65 17.99 3.58
CA ILE A 68 31.20 18.03 3.81
C ILE A 68 30.45 17.35 2.67
N ALA A 69 30.80 17.64 1.42
CA ALA A 69 30.17 17.00 0.27
C ALA A 69 30.37 15.48 0.29
N TRP A 70 31.58 15.02 0.62
CA TRP A 70 31.87 13.59 0.79
C TRP A 70 31.06 12.95 1.90
N LEU A 71 30.97 13.60 3.06
CA LEU A 71 30.12 13.15 4.17
C LEU A 71 28.67 12.99 3.74
N CYS A 72 28.11 13.98 3.04
CA CYS A 72 26.74 13.92 2.54
C CYS A 72 26.53 12.75 1.58
N VAL A 73 27.47 12.50 0.68
CA VAL A 73 27.42 11.37 -0.26
C VAL A 73 27.45 10.03 0.48
N VAL A 74 28.39 9.87 1.43
CA VAL A 74 28.51 8.62 2.19
C VAL A 74 27.27 8.35 3.05
N VAL A 75 26.72 9.40 3.69
CA VAL A 75 25.46 9.27 4.44
C VAL A 75 24.30 8.91 3.52
N ALA A 76 24.22 9.49 2.32
CA ALA A 76 23.19 9.14 1.33
C ALA A 76 23.33 7.68 0.87
N LEU A 77 24.56 7.21 0.62
CA LEU A 77 24.85 5.82 0.25
C LEU A 77 24.48 4.82 1.36
N ALA A 78 24.60 5.21 2.64
CA ALA A 78 24.17 4.39 3.77
C ALA A 78 22.64 4.19 3.81
N ARG A 79 21.87 4.87 2.93
CA ARG A 79 20.41 4.79 2.77
C ARG A 79 19.68 4.92 4.10
N PRO A 80 19.64 6.12 4.70
CA PRO A 80 18.82 6.37 5.88
C PRO A 80 17.34 6.14 5.55
N GLN A 81 16.67 5.38 6.42
CA GLN A 81 15.26 5.02 6.30
C GLN A 81 14.49 5.42 7.55
N ILE A 82 13.30 5.96 7.37
CA ILE A 82 12.34 6.20 8.44
C ILE A 82 11.37 5.02 8.48
N ILE A 83 11.33 4.33 9.62
CA ILE A 83 10.34 3.29 9.87
C ILE A 83 9.05 3.98 10.31
N GLU A 84 8.01 3.85 9.48
CA GLU A 84 6.67 4.34 9.79
C GLU A 84 5.97 3.44 10.83
N PRO A 85 4.92 3.92 11.48
CA PRO A 85 4.13 3.08 12.38
C PRO A 85 3.60 1.86 11.65
N PRO A 86 3.43 0.72 12.34
CA PRO A 86 2.94 -0.51 11.72
C PRO A 86 1.53 -0.30 11.18
N ILE A 87 1.33 -0.62 9.91
CA ILE A 87 0.01 -0.73 9.30
C ILE A 87 -0.46 -2.15 9.58
N THR A 88 -1.48 -2.27 10.42
CA THR A 88 -2.13 -3.55 10.72
C THR A 88 -3.26 -3.74 9.71
N LYS A 89 -3.14 -4.74 8.84
CA LYS A 89 -4.23 -5.18 7.97
C LYS A 89 -4.82 -6.47 8.54
N ASN A 90 -6.09 -6.42 8.91
CA ASN A 90 -6.83 -7.64 9.23
C ASN A 90 -7.08 -8.38 7.92
N VAL A 91 -6.58 -9.60 7.82
CA VAL A 91 -6.84 -10.45 6.67
C VAL A 91 -8.08 -11.28 7.00
N PRO A 92 -9.10 -11.28 6.15
CA PRO A 92 -10.26 -12.12 6.35
C PRO A 92 -9.82 -13.59 6.36
N THR A 93 -10.23 -14.31 7.40
CA THR A 93 -9.87 -15.71 7.59
C THR A 93 -11.00 -16.66 7.22
N ARG A 94 -12.20 -16.10 7.02
CA ARG A 94 -13.41 -16.85 6.75
C ARG A 94 -14.16 -16.30 5.55
N ASP A 95 -14.64 -17.22 4.71
CA ASP A 95 -15.62 -16.95 3.67
C ASP A 95 -16.99 -17.42 4.13
N LEU A 96 -17.91 -16.49 4.17
CA LEU A 96 -19.30 -16.75 4.47
C LEU A 96 -20.15 -16.55 3.21
N LEU A 97 -20.81 -17.61 2.77
CA LEU A 97 -21.73 -17.54 1.64
C LEU A 97 -23.15 -17.61 2.14
N LEU A 98 -23.97 -16.66 1.73
CA LEU A 98 -25.40 -16.64 2.02
C LEU A 98 -26.15 -17.12 0.77
N ALA A 99 -26.88 -18.22 0.86
CA ALA A 99 -27.76 -18.69 -0.19
C ALA A 99 -29.20 -18.39 0.23
N VAL A 100 -29.85 -17.50 -0.51
CA VAL A 100 -31.21 -17.01 -0.20
C VAL A 100 -32.18 -17.51 -1.25
N ASP A 101 -33.21 -18.17 -0.79
CA ASP A 101 -34.33 -18.62 -1.61
C ASP A 101 -35.17 -17.42 -2.04
N LEU A 102 -35.45 -17.34 -3.33
CA LEU A 102 -36.34 -16.36 -3.95
C LEU A 102 -37.54 -17.03 -4.68
N SER A 103 -37.79 -18.29 -4.38
CA SER A 103 -38.92 -19.04 -4.97
C SER A 103 -40.30 -18.45 -4.62
N GLY A 104 -41.34 -18.98 -5.24
CA GLY A 104 -42.69 -18.47 -5.05
C GLY A 104 -43.23 -18.60 -3.63
N SER A 105 -42.79 -19.61 -2.87
CA SER A 105 -43.17 -19.85 -1.47
C SER A 105 -42.70 -18.74 -0.52
N MET A 106 -41.65 -18.00 -0.87
CA MET A 106 -41.14 -16.87 -0.09
C MET A 106 -42.06 -15.65 -0.09
N GLU A 107 -43.09 -15.64 -0.92
CA GLU A 107 -44.17 -14.59 -0.95
C GLU A 107 -45.22 -14.81 0.17
N THR A 108 -45.21 -15.99 0.80
CA THR A 108 -46.19 -16.35 1.83
C THR A 108 -46.08 -15.44 3.03
N LYS A 109 -47.20 -14.88 3.48
CA LYS A 109 -47.29 -13.95 4.61
C LYS A 109 -47.64 -14.69 5.88
N ASP A 110 -46.73 -15.43 6.42
CA ASP A 110 -46.87 -16.23 7.66
C ASP A 110 -45.84 -15.85 8.71
N PHE A 111 -45.02 -14.85 8.45
CA PHE A 111 -43.92 -14.48 9.32
C PHE A 111 -44.22 -13.21 10.13
N THR A 112 -43.89 -13.21 11.42
CA THR A 112 -44.10 -12.03 12.29
C THR A 112 -42.81 -11.26 12.42
N ASN A 113 -42.82 -9.96 12.05
CA ASN A 113 -41.67 -9.07 12.20
C ASN A 113 -41.48 -8.60 13.66
N ALA A 114 -40.37 -7.87 13.92
CA ALA A 114 -40.07 -7.35 15.25
C ALA A 114 -41.14 -6.40 15.81
N HIS A 115 -41.97 -5.80 14.94
CA HIS A 115 -43.08 -4.90 15.30
C HIS A 115 -44.43 -5.60 15.46
N GLY A 116 -44.46 -6.94 15.36
CA GLY A 116 -45.67 -7.71 15.52
C GLY A 116 -46.59 -7.71 14.27
N GLN A 117 -46.09 -7.26 13.12
CA GLN A 117 -46.83 -7.25 11.86
C GLN A 117 -46.54 -8.53 11.06
N THR A 118 -47.53 -9.03 10.37
CA THR A 118 -47.34 -10.16 9.48
C THR A 118 -46.76 -9.67 8.15
N VAL A 119 -45.56 -10.19 7.81
CA VAL A 119 -44.83 -9.88 6.59
C VAL A 119 -44.57 -11.15 5.77
N ASP A 120 -44.22 -11.00 4.52
CA ASP A 120 -43.74 -12.15 3.72
C ASP A 120 -42.37 -12.66 4.22
N ARG A 121 -42.10 -13.93 3.93
CA ARG A 121 -40.90 -14.62 4.37
C ARG A 121 -39.63 -13.92 3.88
N LEU A 122 -39.60 -13.46 2.61
CA LEU A 122 -38.43 -12.79 2.03
C LEU A 122 -38.15 -11.44 2.74
N THR A 123 -39.18 -10.66 3.02
CA THR A 123 -39.02 -9.39 3.77
C THR A 123 -38.42 -9.62 5.15
N ALA A 124 -38.92 -10.63 5.88
CA ALA A 124 -38.36 -10.98 7.18
C ALA A 124 -36.89 -11.44 7.11
N VAL A 125 -36.56 -12.24 6.12
CA VAL A 125 -35.18 -12.68 5.85
C VAL A 125 -34.26 -11.51 5.54
N LYS A 126 -34.70 -10.56 4.71
CA LYS A 126 -33.94 -9.35 4.37
C LYS A 126 -33.62 -8.52 5.61
N GLU A 127 -34.62 -8.24 6.45
CA GLU A 127 -34.43 -7.44 7.67
C GLU A 127 -33.39 -8.07 8.62
N VAL A 128 -33.46 -9.39 8.82
CA VAL A 128 -32.53 -10.09 9.71
C VAL A 128 -31.13 -10.19 9.10
N LEU A 129 -31.02 -10.44 7.79
CA LEU A 129 -29.73 -10.48 7.12
C LEU A 129 -29.07 -9.11 7.03
N ASP A 130 -29.86 -8.04 6.89
CA ASP A 130 -29.36 -6.67 6.92
C ASP A 130 -28.71 -6.36 8.27
N ASP A 131 -29.42 -6.62 9.36
CA ASP A 131 -28.92 -6.51 10.73
C ASP A 131 -27.68 -7.37 10.99
N PHE A 132 -27.66 -8.58 10.46
CA PHE A 132 -26.54 -9.50 10.58
C PHE A 132 -25.29 -9.00 9.85
N LEU A 133 -25.46 -8.48 8.61
CA LEU A 133 -24.38 -7.93 7.82
C LEU A 133 -23.84 -6.61 8.41
N GLU A 134 -24.74 -5.76 8.97
CA GLU A 134 -24.35 -4.50 9.59
C GLU A 134 -23.41 -4.67 10.79
N LYS A 135 -23.68 -5.68 11.60
CA LYS A 135 -22.90 -5.97 12.82
C LYS A 135 -21.60 -6.71 12.54
N ARG A 136 -21.36 -7.11 11.29
CA ARG A 136 -20.23 -7.96 10.92
C ARG A 136 -19.05 -7.13 10.41
N GLN A 137 -17.86 -7.49 10.87
CA GLN A 137 -16.60 -6.87 10.44
C GLN A 137 -15.52 -7.94 10.25
N GLY A 138 -14.72 -7.82 9.17
CA GLY A 138 -13.53 -8.66 8.95
C GLY A 138 -13.80 -10.03 8.33
N ASP A 139 -15.03 -10.35 7.92
CA ASP A 139 -15.37 -11.50 7.10
C ASP A 139 -15.54 -11.09 5.65
N ARG A 140 -15.35 -12.01 4.72
CA ARG A 140 -15.81 -11.85 3.34
C ARG A 140 -17.14 -12.54 3.20
N VAL A 141 -18.11 -11.84 2.63
CA VAL A 141 -19.45 -12.37 2.40
C VAL A 141 -19.72 -12.41 0.92
N GLY A 142 -20.31 -13.51 0.45
CA GLY A 142 -20.87 -13.68 -0.87
C GLY A 142 -22.38 -13.92 -0.79
N LEU A 143 -23.09 -13.62 -1.87
CA LEU A 143 -24.53 -13.86 -2.00
C LEU A 143 -24.82 -14.75 -3.20
N ILE A 144 -25.58 -15.80 -2.98
CA ILE A 144 -26.23 -16.59 -4.02
C ILE A 144 -27.74 -16.42 -3.84
N PHE A 145 -28.43 -16.10 -4.93
CA PHE A 145 -29.87 -16.17 -5.00
C PHE A 145 -30.28 -17.39 -5.81
N PHE A 146 -31.33 -18.07 -5.37
CA PHE A 146 -31.82 -19.22 -6.08
C PHE A 146 -33.36 -19.29 -6.08
N GLY A 147 -33.86 -19.94 -7.08
CA GLY A 147 -35.23 -20.25 -7.35
C GLY A 147 -35.22 -21.41 -8.34
N THR A 148 -35.78 -21.26 -9.55
CA THR A 148 -35.70 -22.27 -10.62
C THR A 148 -34.25 -22.53 -11.04
N ALA A 149 -33.36 -21.51 -10.95
CA ALA A 149 -31.92 -21.63 -11.16
C ALA A 149 -31.16 -20.76 -10.19
N PRO A 150 -30.01 -21.23 -9.63
CA PRO A 150 -29.17 -20.43 -8.77
C PRO A 150 -28.25 -19.52 -9.59
N PHE A 151 -27.92 -18.33 -9.04
CA PHE A 151 -26.91 -17.43 -9.57
C PHE A 151 -26.16 -16.69 -8.47
N VAL A 152 -24.93 -16.29 -8.78
CA VAL A 152 -24.10 -15.49 -7.87
C VAL A 152 -24.53 -14.03 -8.00
N GLN A 153 -25.12 -13.49 -6.95
CA GLN A 153 -25.49 -12.07 -6.88
C GLN A 153 -24.31 -11.21 -6.46
N ALA A 154 -23.52 -11.68 -5.49
CA ALA A 154 -22.27 -11.05 -5.10
C ALA A 154 -21.17 -12.09 -4.89
N PRO A 155 -19.99 -11.95 -5.49
CA PRO A 155 -18.82 -12.74 -5.14
C PRO A 155 -18.34 -12.37 -3.73
N PHE A 156 -17.43 -13.17 -3.15
CA PHE A 156 -16.86 -12.86 -1.84
C PHE A 156 -16.24 -11.48 -1.80
N THR A 157 -16.79 -10.60 -0.96
CA THR A 157 -16.34 -9.22 -0.76
C THR A 157 -16.24 -8.86 0.71
N GLU A 158 -15.31 -7.95 1.04
CA GLU A 158 -15.22 -7.31 2.36
C GLU A 158 -16.18 -6.11 2.48
N ASP A 159 -16.72 -5.63 1.34
CA ASP A 159 -17.68 -4.53 1.30
C ASP A 159 -19.11 -5.04 1.53
N LEU A 160 -19.46 -5.18 2.81
CA LEU A 160 -20.78 -5.66 3.22
C LEU A 160 -21.93 -4.69 2.88
N LYS A 161 -21.63 -3.42 2.60
CA LYS A 161 -22.64 -2.45 2.18
C LYS A 161 -23.20 -2.82 0.80
N VAL A 162 -22.34 -3.27 -0.10
CA VAL A 162 -22.78 -3.77 -1.42
C VAL A 162 -23.66 -4.99 -1.26
N CYS A 163 -23.30 -5.94 -0.38
CA CYS A 163 -24.14 -7.12 -0.12
C CYS A 163 -25.52 -6.73 0.41
N ARG A 164 -25.59 -5.75 1.33
CA ARG A 164 -26.85 -5.23 1.87
C ARG A 164 -27.74 -4.61 0.78
N GLN A 165 -27.16 -3.77 -0.08
CA GLN A 165 -27.88 -3.16 -1.20
C GLN A 165 -28.44 -4.20 -2.17
N LEU A 166 -27.61 -5.19 -2.57
CA LEU A 166 -28.05 -6.26 -3.46
C LEU A 166 -29.11 -7.16 -2.84
N LEU A 167 -29.05 -7.36 -1.51
CA LEU A 167 -30.09 -8.09 -0.78
C LEU A 167 -31.40 -7.30 -0.74
N ASP A 168 -31.35 -5.99 -0.55
CA ASP A 168 -32.53 -5.13 -0.55
C ASP A 168 -33.25 -5.11 -1.91
N GLU A 169 -32.51 -5.16 -3.01
CA GLU A 169 -33.05 -5.24 -4.38
C GLU A 169 -33.68 -6.60 -4.72
N ALA A 170 -33.43 -7.66 -3.93
CA ALA A 170 -33.96 -9.00 -4.20
C ALA A 170 -35.47 -9.01 -4.16
N GLN A 171 -36.10 -9.72 -5.11
CA GLN A 171 -37.57 -9.87 -5.23
C GLN A 171 -37.93 -11.34 -5.34
N VAL A 172 -39.09 -11.70 -4.80
CA VAL A 172 -39.67 -13.04 -4.98
C VAL A 172 -39.81 -13.34 -6.49
N LYS A 173 -39.49 -14.58 -6.87
CA LYS A 173 -39.50 -15.06 -8.25
C LYS A 173 -38.42 -14.45 -9.16
N MET A 174 -37.49 -13.63 -8.65
CA MET A 174 -36.41 -13.07 -9.44
C MET A 174 -35.50 -14.16 -10.05
N ALA A 175 -35.33 -15.29 -9.35
CA ALA A 175 -34.62 -16.48 -9.81
C ALA A 175 -35.53 -17.57 -10.38
N GLY A 176 -36.80 -17.22 -10.62
CA GLY A 176 -37.85 -18.14 -11.03
C GLY A 176 -38.67 -18.68 -9.85
N PRO A 177 -39.88 -19.27 -10.12
CA PRO A 177 -40.83 -19.61 -9.07
C PRO A 177 -40.55 -20.91 -8.32
N GLN A 178 -39.76 -21.81 -8.90
CA GLN A 178 -39.43 -23.12 -8.32
C GLN A 178 -38.20 -23.00 -7.37
N THR A 179 -37.88 -24.09 -6.69
CA THR A 179 -36.74 -24.16 -5.75
C THR A 179 -35.72 -25.20 -6.21
N ALA A 180 -34.56 -24.75 -6.67
CA ALA A 180 -33.43 -25.62 -7.05
C ALA A 180 -32.34 -25.56 -5.96
N PHE A 181 -32.63 -26.11 -4.78
CA PHE A 181 -31.73 -26.05 -3.61
C PHE A 181 -30.44 -26.85 -3.83
N GLY A 182 -30.51 -28.06 -4.37
CA GLY A 182 -29.33 -28.87 -4.65
C GLY A 182 -28.37 -28.22 -5.66
N ASP A 183 -28.93 -27.59 -6.70
CA ASP A 183 -28.12 -26.84 -7.67
C ASP A 183 -27.49 -25.58 -7.06
N ALA A 184 -28.17 -24.96 -6.09
CA ALA A 184 -27.62 -23.83 -5.32
C ALA A 184 -26.43 -24.27 -4.46
N LEU A 185 -26.49 -25.43 -3.84
CA LEU A 185 -25.35 -26.03 -3.13
C LEU A 185 -24.20 -26.33 -4.10
N GLY A 186 -24.47 -26.84 -5.29
CA GLY A 186 -23.47 -27.08 -6.33
C GLY A 186 -22.76 -25.81 -6.79
N LEU A 187 -23.53 -24.73 -6.99
CA LEU A 187 -22.97 -23.40 -7.30
C LEU A 187 -22.11 -22.88 -6.14
N ALA A 188 -22.58 -23.03 -4.89
CA ALA A 188 -21.83 -22.62 -3.70
C ALA A 188 -20.48 -23.30 -3.61
N ILE A 189 -20.41 -24.62 -3.88
CA ILE A 189 -19.16 -25.38 -3.92
C ILE A 189 -18.21 -24.78 -4.95
N THR A 190 -18.69 -24.47 -6.15
CA THR A 190 -17.90 -23.87 -7.22
C THR A 190 -17.35 -22.48 -6.83
N VAL A 191 -18.15 -21.68 -6.13
CA VAL A 191 -17.74 -20.36 -5.65
C VAL A 191 -16.65 -20.48 -4.58
N PHE A 192 -16.78 -21.42 -3.64
CA PHE A 192 -15.77 -21.69 -2.62
C PHE A 192 -14.45 -22.23 -3.17
N GLU A 193 -14.49 -23.05 -4.23
CA GLU A 193 -13.28 -23.58 -4.86
C GLU A 193 -12.38 -22.49 -5.44
N ARG A 194 -12.96 -21.36 -5.85
CA ARG A 194 -12.21 -20.20 -6.37
C ARG A 194 -11.62 -19.33 -5.26
N SER A 195 -11.97 -19.60 -4.00
CA SER A 195 -11.47 -18.83 -2.87
C SER A 195 -10.20 -19.44 -2.28
N PRO A 196 -9.18 -18.61 -1.94
CA PRO A 196 -7.98 -19.06 -1.23
C PRO A 196 -8.21 -19.26 0.27
N VAL A 197 -9.36 -18.85 0.81
CA VAL A 197 -9.66 -18.94 2.24
C VAL A 197 -10.06 -20.37 2.60
N LYS A 198 -9.53 -20.86 3.72
CA LYS A 198 -9.73 -22.26 4.15
C LYS A 198 -11.03 -22.46 4.92
N GLU A 199 -11.44 -21.48 5.73
CA GLU A 199 -12.67 -21.56 6.50
C GLU A 199 -13.85 -21.17 5.62
N ARG A 200 -14.72 -22.13 5.31
CA ARG A 200 -15.79 -22.06 4.32
C ARG A 200 -17.11 -22.39 4.96
N VAL A 201 -17.97 -21.41 5.09
CA VAL A 201 -19.28 -21.57 5.74
C VAL A 201 -20.36 -21.10 4.78
N LEU A 202 -21.31 -21.99 4.52
CA LEU A 202 -22.53 -21.68 3.78
C LEU A 202 -23.71 -21.60 4.76
N ILE A 203 -24.52 -20.57 4.68
CA ILE A 203 -25.79 -20.46 5.34
C ILE A 203 -26.87 -20.43 4.26
N ALA A 204 -27.66 -21.45 4.20
CA ALA A 204 -28.77 -21.57 3.26
C ALA A 204 -30.10 -21.29 3.95
N LEU A 205 -30.83 -20.32 3.42
CA LEU A 205 -32.18 -19.94 3.87
C LEU A 205 -33.19 -20.39 2.82
N THR A 206 -34.06 -21.29 3.19
CA THR A 206 -35.08 -21.86 2.31
C THR A 206 -36.22 -22.41 3.13
N ASP A 207 -37.36 -22.64 2.51
CA ASP A 207 -38.44 -23.42 3.08
C ASP A 207 -38.24 -24.94 2.84
N GLY A 208 -37.20 -25.35 2.13
CA GLY A 208 -36.68 -26.70 2.07
C GLY A 208 -37.29 -27.61 1.04
N ASN A 209 -38.28 -27.21 0.29
CA ASN A 209 -38.91 -28.06 -0.71
C ASN A 209 -38.16 -27.97 -2.05
N ASP A 210 -37.26 -28.93 -2.31
CA ASP A 210 -36.50 -28.97 -3.57
C ASP A 210 -37.36 -29.53 -4.72
N THR A 211 -37.77 -28.64 -5.65
CA THR A 211 -38.65 -28.99 -6.72
C THR A 211 -38.04 -29.01 -8.13
N ALA A 212 -36.83 -28.45 -8.28
CA ALA A 212 -36.25 -28.21 -9.60
C ALA A 212 -34.78 -28.58 -9.74
N SER A 213 -34.10 -29.05 -8.69
CA SER A 213 -32.68 -29.38 -8.75
C SER A 213 -32.40 -30.57 -9.68
N LYS A 214 -31.32 -30.43 -10.45
CA LYS A 214 -30.74 -31.51 -11.24
C LYS A 214 -29.87 -32.43 -10.35
N VAL A 215 -29.26 -31.86 -9.35
CA VAL A 215 -28.44 -32.59 -8.37
C VAL A 215 -29.20 -32.68 -7.07
N PRO A 216 -29.44 -33.90 -6.52
CA PRO A 216 -30.10 -34.03 -5.22
C PRO A 216 -29.34 -33.31 -4.13
N PRO A 217 -29.98 -32.54 -3.21
CA PRO A 217 -29.33 -31.81 -2.13
C PRO A 217 -28.40 -32.66 -1.25
N ALA A 218 -28.79 -33.90 -0.95
CA ALA A 218 -27.95 -34.83 -0.18
C ALA A 218 -26.63 -35.13 -0.89
N LYS A 219 -26.64 -35.30 -2.22
CA LYS A 219 -25.43 -35.55 -3.00
C LYS A 219 -24.52 -34.31 -3.06
N ALA A 220 -25.10 -33.14 -3.21
CA ALA A 220 -24.35 -31.88 -3.13
C ALA A 220 -23.70 -31.70 -1.75
N ALA A 221 -24.39 -32.09 -0.67
CA ALA A 221 -23.84 -32.03 0.70
C ALA A 221 -22.64 -32.98 0.90
N GLU A 222 -22.66 -34.18 0.34
CA GLU A 222 -21.52 -35.11 0.37
C GLU A 222 -20.29 -34.45 -0.29
N ILE A 223 -20.45 -33.87 -1.47
CA ILE A 223 -19.38 -33.20 -2.18
C ILE A 223 -18.86 -31.96 -1.37
N ALA A 224 -19.77 -31.20 -0.77
CA ALA A 224 -19.43 -30.06 0.08
C ALA A 224 -18.57 -30.48 1.29
N LYS A 225 -18.93 -31.59 1.93
CA LYS A 225 -18.17 -32.20 3.04
C LYS A 225 -16.75 -32.52 2.60
N ASP A 226 -16.57 -33.22 1.46
CA ASP A 226 -15.25 -33.60 0.93
C ASP A 226 -14.39 -32.36 0.62
N LYS A 227 -15.01 -31.22 0.32
CA LYS A 227 -14.35 -29.92 0.08
C LYS A 227 -14.14 -29.10 1.35
N GLY A 228 -14.51 -29.61 2.52
CA GLY A 228 -14.38 -28.92 3.80
C GLY A 228 -15.30 -27.70 3.94
N ILE A 229 -16.48 -27.74 3.33
CA ILE A 229 -17.50 -26.68 3.42
C ILE A 229 -18.53 -27.09 4.48
N THR A 230 -18.72 -26.24 5.50
CA THR A 230 -19.77 -26.41 6.49
C THR A 230 -21.05 -25.74 6.03
N ILE A 231 -22.15 -26.46 5.97
CA ILE A 231 -23.46 -25.94 5.53
C ILE A 231 -24.42 -25.89 6.71
N HIS A 232 -24.85 -24.67 7.05
CA HIS A 232 -25.95 -24.47 7.98
C HIS A 232 -27.23 -24.24 7.17
N THR A 233 -28.29 -24.92 7.54
CA THR A 233 -29.62 -24.75 6.92
C THR A 233 -30.56 -24.05 7.89
N VAL A 234 -31.20 -23.01 7.42
CA VAL A 234 -32.19 -22.27 8.19
C VAL A 234 -33.52 -22.37 7.45
N ALA A 235 -34.40 -23.14 8.02
CA ALA A 235 -35.76 -23.31 7.52
C ALA A 235 -36.64 -22.12 7.94
N VAL A 236 -37.37 -21.55 6.97
CA VAL A 236 -38.27 -20.41 7.15
C VAL A 236 -39.67 -20.80 6.74
N GLY A 237 -40.67 -20.64 7.60
CA GLY A 237 -42.05 -20.95 7.29
C GLY A 237 -42.80 -21.62 8.43
N ASP A 238 -44.04 -22.14 8.15
CA ASP A 238 -44.81 -22.90 9.13
C ASP A 238 -44.59 -24.41 8.93
N PRO A 239 -44.01 -25.12 9.93
CA PRO A 239 -43.79 -26.56 9.86
C PRO A 239 -45.10 -27.39 9.78
N LYS A 240 -46.27 -26.75 10.02
CA LYS A 240 -47.59 -27.38 9.94
C LYS A 240 -48.27 -27.14 8.58
N ALA A 241 -47.66 -26.37 7.69
CA ALA A 241 -48.17 -26.17 6.36
C ALA A 241 -48.26 -27.52 5.64
N ALA A 242 -49.32 -27.71 4.87
CA ALA A 242 -49.56 -28.96 4.13
C ALA A 242 -49.50 -28.72 2.64
N GLY A 243 -49.11 -29.74 1.86
CA GLY A 243 -49.03 -29.68 0.40
C GLY A 243 -47.66 -29.24 -0.10
N GLU A 244 -47.62 -28.50 -1.20
CA GLU A 244 -46.38 -28.00 -1.80
C GLU A 244 -45.61 -26.99 -0.93
N GLU A 245 -46.31 -26.41 0.06
CA GLU A 245 -45.73 -25.51 1.05
C GLU A 245 -45.18 -26.23 2.29
N ALA A 246 -45.27 -27.59 2.31
CA ALA A 246 -44.74 -28.38 3.42
C ALA A 246 -43.23 -28.32 3.48
N LEU A 247 -42.70 -28.01 4.66
CA LEU A 247 -41.25 -27.89 4.90
C LEU A 247 -40.58 -29.26 4.82
N ASP A 248 -39.60 -29.47 3.93
CA ASP A 248 -38.78 -30.69 3.88
C ASP A 248 -37.65 -30.63 4.92
N VAL A 249 -38.06 -30.88 6.16
CA VAL A 249 -37.16 -30.86 7.31
C VAL A 249 -36.07 -31.96 7.20
N ASP A 250 -36.39 -33.10 6.63
CA ASP A 250 -35.47 -34.24 6.58
C ASP A 250 -34.33 -33.99 5.60
N THR A 251 -34.60 -33.41 4.44
CA THR A 251 -33.55 -32.96 3.50
C THR A 251 -32.66 -31.89 4.10
N LEU A 252 -33.21 -30.88 4.75
CA LEU A 252 -32.41 -29.80 5.37
C LEU A 252 -31.53 -30.31 6.50
N LYS A 253 -32.05 -31.19 7.36
CA LYS A 253 -31.28 -31.88 8.43
C LYS A 253 -30.16 -32.72 7.84
N THR A 254 -30.45 -33.50 6.81
CA THR A 254 -29.47 -34.37 6.15
C THR A 254 -28.31 -33.55 5.58
N VAL A 255 -28.59 -32.40 4.88
CA VAL A 255 -27.57 -31.52 4.31
C VAL A 255 -26.69 -30.93 5.40
N SER A 256 -27.28 -30.38 6.46
CA SER A 256 -26.52 -29.77 7.54
C SER A 256 -25.71 -30.76 8.32
N THR A 257 -26.28 -31.90 8.75
CA THR A 257 -25.57 -32.91 9.55
C THR A 257 -24.44 -33.59 8.76
N THR A 258 -24.62 -33.83 7.45
CA THR A 258 -23.59 -34.44 6.59
C THR A 258 -22.35 -33.56 6.54
N THR A 259 -22.48 -32.23 6.52
CA THR A 259 -21.37 -31.27 6.43
C THR A 259 -20.87 -30.77 7.79
N GLY A 260 -21.41 -31.28 8.90
CA GLY A 260 -21.07 -30.86 10.26
C GLY A 260 -21.66 -29.50 10.64
N GLY A 261 -22.65 -29.04 9.91
CA GLY A 261 -23.40 -27.81 10.20
C GLY A 261 -24.59 -28.02 11.12
N LEU A 262 -25.39 -27.02 11.29
CA LEU A 262 -26.61 -27.03 12.09
C LEU A 262 -27.85 -26.82 11.21
N TYR A 263 -28.89 -27.59 11.49
CA TYR A 263 -30.25 -27.27 11.07
C TYR A 263 -30.90 -26.39 12.12
N SER A 264 -31.55 -25.35 11.68
CA SER A 264 -32.33 -24.43 12.53
C SER A 264 -33.67 -24.10 11.87
N PHE A 265 -34.67 -23.92 12.69
CA PHE A 265 -35.98 -23.51 12.24
C PHE A 265 -36.33 -22.14 12.84
N ALA A 266 -36.85 -21.24 12.02
CA ALA A 266 -37.30 -19.92 12.43
C ALA A 266 -38.76 -19.72 12.07
N ALA A 267 -39.61 -19.61 13.10
CA ALA A 267 -41.02 -19.27 12.96
C ALA A 267 -41.26 -17.74 12.97
N ASP A 268 -40.30 -16.99 13.52
CA ASP A 268 -40.38 -15.55 13.59
C ASP A 268 -38.99 -14.88 13.48
N GLN A 269 -38.98 -13.57 13.27
CA GLN A 269 -37.76 -12.77 13.11
C GLN A 269 -36.81 -12.85 14.31
N LYS A 270 -37.34 -12.95 15.53
CA LYS A 270 -36.50 -13.07 16.75
C LYS A 270 -35.74 -14.37 16.80
N GLN A 271 -36.41 -15.48 16.44
CA GLN A 271 -35.77 -16.79 16.34
C GLN A 271 -34.70 -16.79 15.25
N LEU A 272 -34.99 -16.23 14.08
CA LEU A 272 -34.03 -16.11 12.99
C LEU A 272 -32.80 -15.30 13.41
N ALA A 273 -32.97 -14.18 14.08
CA ALA A 273 -31.88 -13.36 14.61
C ALA A 273 -31.05 -14.12 15.66
N ALA A 274 -31.70 -14.89 16.55
CA ALA A 274 -31.02 -15.71 17.56
C ALA A 274 -30.14 -16.81 16.91
N ILE A 275 -30.65 -17.44 15.84
CA ILE A 275 -29.93 -18.45 15.06
C ILE A 275 -28.63 -17.86 14.50
N TYR A 276 -28.68 -16.68 13.87
CA TYR A 276 -27.51 -16.03 13.33
C TYR A 276 -26.49 -15.68 14.41
N GLN A 277 -26.92 -15.24 15.59
CA GLN A 277 -26.04 -15.00 16.73
C GLN A 277 -25.36 -16.30 17.23
N GLN A 278 -26.08 -17.41 17.20
CA GLN A 278 -25.51 -18.72 17.55
C GLN A 278 -24.48 -19.17 16.51
N LEU A 279 -24.77 -19.05 15.23
CA LEU A 279 -23.85 -19.39 14.14
C LEU A 279 -22.55 -18.58 14.22
N ASP A 280 -22.63 -17.31 14.61
CA ASP A 280 -21.45 -16.46 14.78
C ASP A 280 -20.56 -16.88 15.96
N LYS A 281 -21.15 -17.45 17.02
CA LYS A 281 -20.41 -18.01 18.17
C LYS A 281 -19.72 -19.33 17.86
N LEU A 282 -20.30 -20.14 16.98
CA LEU A 282 -19.73 -21.45 16.58
C LEU A 282 -18.48 -21.30 15.71
N HIS A 283 -18.41 -20.24 14.97
CA HIS A 283 -17.28 -19.92 14.09
C HIS A 283 -16.59 -18.64 14.56
N PRO A 284 -15.84 -18.67 15.69
CA PRO A 284 -15.17 -17.49 16.21
C PRO A 284 -14.12 -16.99 15.23
N ARG A 285 -14.04 -15.68 15.07
CA ARG A 285 -13.11 -15.02 14.14
C ARG A 285 -11.67 -15.27 14.59
N GLN A 286 -10.88 -15.88 13.74
CA GLN A 286 -9.43 -15.88 13.89
C GLN A 286 -8.88 -14.69 13.10
N ALA A 287 -8.77 -13.52 13.72
CA ALA A 287 -8.17 -12.37 13.07
C ALA A 287 -6.66 -12.59 12.85
N GLN A 288 -6.26 -12.95 11.65
CA GLN A 288 -4.86 -12.92 11.27
C GLN A 288 -4.49 -11.47 10.95
N THR A 289 -3.73 -10.87 11.84
CA THR A 289 -3.23 -9.52 11.66
C THR A 289 -1.87 -9.58 10.99
N ILE A 290 -1.81 -9.21 9.72
CA ILE A 290 -0.52 -8.99 9.04
C ILE A 290 -0.05 -7.58 9.37
N THR A 291 1.06 -7.51 10.12
CA THR A 291 1.70 -6.25 10.46
C THR A 291 2.79 -5.95 9.44
N HIS A 292 2.56 -4.97 8.58
CA HIS A 292 3.57 -4.45 7.67
C HIS A 292 4.10 -3.12 8.21
N ARG A 293 5.44 -2.99 8.30
CA ARG A 293 6.09 -1.71 8.65
C ARG A 293 6.70 -1.11 7.40
N PRO A 294 6.03 -0.14 6.77
CA PRO A 294 6.58 0.52 5.60
C PRO A 294 7.86 1.27 5.97
N ARG A 295 8.87 1.17 5.11
CA ARG A 295 10.14 1.85 5.26
C ARG A 295 10.24 2.89 4.17
N ARG A 296 10.40 4.15 4.57
CA ARG A 296 10.55 5.26 3.63
C ARG A 296 12.01 5.68 3.56
N ASP A 297 12.59 5.59 2.38
CA ASP A 297 13.94 6.05 2.12
C ASP A 297 14.03 7.58 2.17
N VAL A 298 15.04 8.12 2.86
CA VAL A 298 15.28 9.57 2.98
C VAL A 298 16.68 9.97 2.52
N TYR A 299 17.34 9.14 1.72
CA TYR A 299 18.70 9.37 1.21
C TYR A 299 18.83 10.63 0.35
N TYR A 300 17.74 11.10 -0.23
CA TYR A 300 17.73 12.31 -1.07
C TYR A 300 17.95 13.58 -0.28
N TRP A 301 17.64 13.64 1.03
CA TRP A 301 17.88 14.81 1.86
C TRP A 301 19.36 15.12 2.05
N PRO A 302 20.21 14.19 2.52
CA PRO A 302 21.66 14.44 2.62
C PRO A 302 22.28 14.71 1.24
N LEU A 303 21.81 14.06 0.17
CA LEU A 303 22.31 14.29 -1.18
C LEU A 303 21.98 15.71 -1.67
N ALA A 304 20.73 16.15 -1.47
CA ALA A 304 20.30 17.50 -1.82
C ALA A 304 21.07 18.58 -1.03
N LEU A 305 21.28 18.34 0.26
CA LEU A 305 22.05 19.25 1.11
C LEU A 305 23.50 19.38 0.61
N GLY A 306 24.16 18.28 0.28
CA GLY A 306 25.51 18.28 -0.30
C GLY A 306 25.56 19.00 -1.65
N PHE A 307 24.56 18.78 -2.49
CA PHE A 307 24.47 19.47 -3.80
C PHE A 307 24.28 20.98 -3.67
N VAL A 308 23.32 21.42 -2.85
CA VAL A 308 23.07 22.86 -2.60
C VAL A 308 24.29 23.52 -2.01
N PHE A 309 24.97 22.85 -1.08
CA PHE A 309 26.19 23.39 -0.45
C PHE A 309 27.33 23.58 -1.47
N THR A 310 27.56 22.59 -2.34
CA THR A 310 28.61 22.69 -3.37
C THR A 310 28.27 23.75 -4.41
N LEU A 311 27.00 23.85 -4.82
CA LEU A 311 26.54 24.88 -5.74
C LEU A 311 26.73 26.28 -5.16
N LEU A 312 26.30 26.49 -3.91
CA LEU A 312 26.45 27.78 -3.21
C LEU A 312 27.93 28.18 -3.11
N GLN A 313 28.80 27.25 -2.78
CA GLN A 313 30.22 27.52 -2.70
C GLN A 313 30.80 27.90 -4.07
N HIS A 314 30.43 27.21 -5.15
CA HIS A 314 30.89 27.56 -6.49
C HIS A 314 30.42 28.94 -6.91
N THR A 315 29.16 29.29 -6.66
CA THR A 315 28.62 30.62 -6.94
C THR A 315 29.31 31.72 -6.15
N LEU A 316 29.58 31.49 -4.86
CA LEU A 316 30.33 32.46 -4.02
C LEU A 316 31.78 32.66 -4.51
N ASN A 317 32.44 31.55 -4.92
CA ASN A 317 33.80 31.65 -5.47
C ASN A 317 33.83 32.42 -6.79
N LEU A 318 32.86 32.18 -7.70
CA LEU A 318 32.73 32.96 -8.94
C LEU A 318 32.45 34.44 -8.69
N LEU A 319 31.55 34.73 -7.75
CA LEU A 319 31.24 36.08 -7.37
C LEU A 319 32.47 36.82 -6.78
N ALA A 320 33.21 36.14 -5.89
CA ALA A 320 34.45 36.67 -5.32
C ALA A 320 35.53 36.92 -6.39
N ALA A 321 35.69 36.02 -7.37
CA ALA A 321 36.57 36.22 -8.51
C ALA A 321 36.17 37.45 -9.33
N PHE A 322 34.90 37.57 -9.69
CA PHE A 322 34.35 38.70 -10.44
C PHE A 322 34.55 40.05 -9.71
N LEU A 323 34.32 40.07 -8.40
CA LEU A 323 34.54 41.28 -7.60
C LEU A 323 36.03 41.66 -7.50
N ARG A 324 36.95 40.69 -7.44
CA ARG A 324 38.41 40.94 -7.47
C ARG A 324 38.83 41.52 -8.79
N GLU A 325 38.35 41.02 -9.91
CA GLU A 325 38.66 41.53 -11.25
C GLU A 325 38.16 42.95 -11.45
N ARG A 326 36.95 43.27 -11.00
CA ARG A 326 36.44 44.64 -11.01
C ARG A 326 37.25 45.63 -10.15
N ARG A 327 37.83 45.19 -9.03
CA ARG A 327 38.71 45.99 -8.20
C ARG A 327 40.08 46.23 -8.86
N SER A 328 40.66 45.21 -9.53
CA SER A 328 41.91 45.35 -10.27
C SER A 328 41.78 46.32 -11.43
N SER A 329 40.73 46.20 -12.24
CA SER A 329 40.49 47.12 -13.37
C SER A 329 40.21 48.57 -12.97
N ARG A 330 39.74 48.82 -11.73
CA ARG A 330 39.58 50.21 -11.21
C ARG A 330 40.95 50.75 -10.70
N GLY A 331 41.86 49.93 -10.21
CA GLY A 331 43.21 50.35 -9.76
C GLY A 331 44.10 50.78 -10.92
N GLU A 332 44.01 50.12 -12.09
CA GLU A 332 44.82 50.47 -13.26
C GLU A 332 44.39 51.79 -13.93
N ARG A 333 43.15 52.26 -13.76
CA ARG A 333 42.70 53.54 -14.31
C ARG A 333 43.19 54.77 -13.49
N SER A 334 43.79 54.57 -12.34
CA SER A 334 44.31 55.68 -11.49
C SER A 334 45.78 55.99 -11.68
N ILE A 335 46.52 55.21 -12.50
CA ILE A 335 47.89 55.54 -12.85
C ILE A 335 47.85 56.58 -13.98
N SER A 336 47.91 57.82 -13.59
CA SER A 336 48.06 58.99 -14.50
C SER A 336 49.34 58.82 -15.31
N PRO A 337 49.35 59.10 -16.63
CA PRO A 337 50.58 59.00 -17.40
C PRO A 337 51.62 60.02 -16.87
N ALA A 338 52.84 59.51 -16.63
CA ALA A 338 53.96 60.35 -16.19
C ALA A 338 54.18 61.54 -17.13
N PRO A 339 54.50 62.73 -16.59
CA PRO A 339 54.74 63.93 -17.41
C PRO A 339 55.85 63.67 -18.42
N ARG A 340 55.59 63.96 -19.68
CA ARG A 340 56.57 63.89 -20.76
C ARG A 340 57.77 64.74 -20.41
N ARG A 341 58.98 64.24 -20.45
CA ARG A 341 60.26 65.03 -20.37
C ARG A 341 60.28 65.98 -21.53
N PRO A 342 60.71 67.22 -21.30
CA PRO A 342 60.86 68.20 -22.38
C PRO A 342 62.01 67.77 -23.34
N GLU A 343 61.76 67.86 -24.60
CA GLU A 343 62.75 67.60 -25.68
C GLU A 343 63.96 68.53 -25.52
N PRO A 344 65.17 68.04 -25.77
CA PRO A 344 66.35 68.92 -25.79
C PRO A 344 66.32 69.87 -27.01
N LYS A 345 66.53 71.17 -26.77
CA LYS A 345 66.68 72.16 -27.84
C LYS A 345 67.87 71.88 -28.72
N PRO A 346 67.79 72.02 -30.03
CA PRO A 346 68.94 71.86 -30.93
C PRO A 346 70.01 72.89 -30.65
N VAL A 347 71.23 72.45 -30.51
CA VAL A 347 72.41 73.31 -30.40
C VAL A 347 72.71 73.80 -31.79
N ALA A 348 72.71 75.18 -31.98
CA ALA A 348 73.12 75.79 -33.21
C ALA A 348 74.61 75.72 -33.35
N ALA A 349 75.06 75.19 -34.49
CA ALA A 349 76.45 75.22 -34.91
C ALA A 349 76.79 76.62 -35.44
N ALA A 350 77.85 77.15 -34.91
CA ALA A 350 78.64 78.19 -35.51
C ALA A 350 80.05 77.65 -35.72
#